data_166d42f89609bdfb8909e7c3150a05b5
#
_entry.id   166d42f89609bdfb8909e7c3150a05b5
#
_cell.length_a   1.000
_cell.length_b   1.000
_cell.length_c   1.000
_cell.angle_alpha   90.00
_cell.angle_beta   90.00
_cell.angle_gamma   90.00
#
_symmetry.space_group_name_H-M   'P 1'
#
loop_
_entity.id
_entity.type
_entity.pdbx_description
1 polymer ?
#
loop_
_entity_poly.entity_id
_entity_poly.type
_entity_poly.pdbx_seq_one_letter_code
_entity_poly.pdbx_strand_id
1 'polypeptide(L)'
;MKRSTTEYYKTAVRQAVNARERIEAAKAAYEHECELAKNAFDGGILGENGYKEQVAKLAQERDAKIEGALSRIDEVAAEYSTEMQELGRLDGTKIDSGTMALLNSGLQLTNEDWQELANTYKDNYVMTRILRERYNANRPKSDENSLTMGQKNKGLTFVQFGQLPQDRAENFEKFARTIRNSCTYSSMPRNGTVDFASRQDYFHFLAKDSLERMKPFGDESFDTVEQDFPVEYVQAKPTIW
;
A
#
# COMPACT_ATOMS: atom_id res chain seq x y z
N MET A 1 5.02 16.40 15.62
CA MET A 1 4.23 15.24 16.08
C MET A 1 4.25 14.27 14.94
N LYS A 2 4.90 13.11 15.09
CA LYS A 2 4.95 12.10 14.03
C LYS A 2 3.54 11.56 13.79
N ARG A 3 3.13 11.46 12.54
CA ARG A 3 1.85 10.86 12.17
C ARG A 3 1.88 9.36 12.47
N SER A 4 0.76 8.79 12.89
CA SER A 4 0.63 7.34 12.99
C SER A 4 0.58 6.69 11.58
N THR A 5 0.89 5.41 11.49
CA THR A 5 0.74 4.66 10.26
C THR A 5 -0.68 4.79 9.70
N THR A 6 -1.69 4.63 10.56
CA THR A 6 -3.11 4.79 10.19
C THR A 6 -3.42 6.16 9.59
N GLU A 7 -2.83 7.24 10.13
CA GLU A 7 -3.01 8.60 9.58
C GLU A 7 -2.41 8.77 8.19
N TYR A 8 -1.31 8.08 7.87
CA TYR A 8 -0.77 8.05 6.51
C TYR A 8 -1.74 7.37 5.55
N TYR A 9 -2.33 6.22 5.94
CA TYR A 9 -3.35 5.53 5.13
C TYR A 9 -4.60 6.39 4.91
N LYS A 10 -5.13 7.03 5.95
CA LYS A 10 -6.25 7.99 5.85
C LYS A 10 -5.93 9.13 4.89
N THR A 11 -4.72 9.67 5.00
CA THR A 11 -4.29 10.77 4.13
C THR A 11 -4.21 10.30 2.67
N ALA A 12 -3.62 9.13 2.40
CA ALA A 12 -3.52 8.60 1.05
C ALA A 12 -4.90 8.29 0.44
N VAL A 13 -5.84 7.71 1.21
CA VAL A 13 -7.22 7.49 0.75
C VAL A 13 -7.90 8.81 0.40
N ARG A 14 -7.80 9.83 1.27
CA ARG A 14 -8.36 11.16 1.01
C ARG A 14 -7.77 11.78 -0.25
N GLN A 15 -6.45 11.68 -0.45
CA GLN A 15 -5.83 12.16 -1.68
C GLN A 15 -6.30 11.38 -2.92
N ALA A 16 -6.56 10.09 -2.80
CA ALA A 16 -7.08 9.28 -3.90
C ALA A 16 -8.51 9.68 -4.28
N VAL A 17 -9.38 9.93 -3.31
CA VAL A 17 -10.74 10.44 -3.55
C VAL A 17 -10.68 11.81 -4.26
N ASN A 18 -9.90 12.75 -3.73
CA ASN A 18 -9.71 14.07 -4.33
C ASN A 18 -9.09 13.99 -5.74
N ALA A 19 -8.13 13.08 -5.95
CA ALA A 19 -7.52 12.86 -7.26
C ALA A 19 -8.56 12.37 -8.26
N ARG A 20 -9.43 11.44 -7.85
CA ARG A 20 -10.51 10.94 -8.71
C ARG A 20 -11.44 12.04 -9.19
N GLU A 21 -11.90 12.90 -8.28
CA GLU A 21 -12.75 14.04 -8.63
C GLU A 21 -12.07 15.00 -9.62
N ARG A 22 -10.80 15.30 -9.39
CA ARG A 22 -10.00 16.15 -10.29
C ARG A 22 -9.78 15.52 -11.66
N ILE A 23 -9.57 14.20 -11.72
CA ILE A 23 -9.42 13.45 -12.97
C ILE A 23 -10.72 13.49 -13.79
N GLU A 24 -11.86 13.27 -13.15
CA GLU A 24 -13.16 13.37 -13.83
C GLU A 24 -13.43 14.79 -14.32
N ALA A 25 -13.15 15.81 -13.51
CA ALA A 25 -13.28 17.20 -13.91
C ALA A 25 -12.34 17.57 -15.09
N ALA A 26 -11.09 17.08 -15.08
CA ALA A 26 -10.14 17.32 -16.15
C ALA A 26 -10.56 16.64 -17.46
N LYS A 27 -11.13 15.43 -17.40
CA LYS A 27 -11.68 14.73 -18.57
C LYS A 27 -12.90 15.45 -19.15
N ALA A 28 -13.84 15.83 -18.30
CA ALA A 28 -15.05 16.55 -18.72
C ALA A 28 -14.68 17.92 -19.37
N ALA A 29 -13.75 18.66 -18.77
CA ALA A 29 -13.26 19.90 -19.36
C ALA A 29 -12.58 19.68 -20.72
N TYR A 30 -11.77 18.65 -20.84
CA TYR A 30 -11.14 18.27 -22.11
C TYR A 30 -12.18 17.94 -23.20
N GLU A 31 -13.18 17.12 -22.87
CA GLU A 31 -14.25 16.76 -23.81
C GLU A 31 -15.01 17.99 -24.28
N HIS A 32 -15.40 18.88 -23.37
CA HIS A 32 -16.09 20.14 -23.68
C HIS A 32 -15.27 21.05 -24.60
N GLU A 33 -13.99 21.27 -24.28
CA GLU A 33 -13.12 22.13 -25.08
C GLU A 33 -12.83 21.52 -26.46
N CYS A 34 -12.71 20.19 -26.55
CA CYS A 34 -12.57 19.51 -27.85
C CYS A 34 -13.83 19.67 -28.71
N GLU A 35 -15.02 19.65 -28.11
CA GLU A 35 -16.27 19.90 -28.82
C GLU A 35 -16.34 21.34 -29.36
N LEU A 36 -15.92 22.33 -28.56
CA LEU A 36 -15.82 23.74 -29.02
C LEU A 36 -14.81 23.88 -30.17
N ALA A 37 -13.64 23.25 -30.06
CA ALA A 37 -12.65 23.26 -31.12
C ALA A 37 -13.17 22.60 -32.40
N LYS A 38 -13.90 21.50 -32.28
CA LYS A 38 -14.55 20.84 -33.41
C LYS A 38 -15.60 21.73 -34.09
N ASN A 39 -16.45 22.37 -33.33
CA ASN A 39 -17.47 23.29 -33.82
C ASN A 39 -16.82 24.47 -34.59
N ALA A 40 -15.69 25.00 -34.10
CA ALA A 40 -14.94 26.04 -34.76
C ALA A 40 -14.28 25.55 -36.06
N PHE A 41 -13.85 24.30 -36.11
CA PHE A 41 -13.35 23.67 -37.35
C PHE A 41 -14.46 23.44 -38.36
N ASP A 42 -15.59 22.86 -37.94
CA ASP A 42 -16.74 22.58 -38.81
C ASP A 42 -17.37 23.89 -39.34
N GLY A 43 -17.31 24.96 -38.55
CA GLY A 43 -17.72 26.31 -38.95
C GLY A 43 -16.72 27.09 -39.82
N GLY A 44 -15.56 26.50 -40.16
CA GLY A 44 -14.53 27.12 -41.00
C GLY A 44 -13.72 28.21 -40.30
N ILE A 45 -13.85 28.36 -38.99
CA ILE A 45 -13.06 29.33 -38.19
C ILE A 45 -11.62 28.84 -37.96
N LEU A 46 -11.45 27.52 -37.79
CA LEU A 46 -10.15 26.87 -37.65
C LEU A 46 -9.82 26.05 -38.90
N GLY A 47 -8.60 26.17 -39.37
CA GLY A 47 -8.08 25.23 -40.37
C GLY A 47 -7.67 23.90 -39.73
N GLU A 48 -7.47 22.85 -40.55
CA GLU A 48 -7.16 21.50 -40.10
C GLU A 48 -5.93 21.44 -39.15
N ASN A 49 -4.87 22.17 -39.46
CA ASN A 49 -3.67 22.21 -38.61
C ASN A 49 -3.96 22.90 -37.28
N GLY A 50 -4.67 24.04 -37.30
CA GLY A 50 -5.04 24.71 -36.03
C GLY A 50 -5.92 23.87 -35.14
N TYR A 51 -6.85 23.11 -35.70
CA TYR A 51 -7.67 22.15 -34.93
C TYR A 51 -6.80 21.06 -34.28
N LYS A 52 -5.89 20.44 -35.05
CA LYS A 52 -4.97 19.40 -34.54
C LYS A 52 -4.08 19.92 -33.42
N GLU A 53 -3.51 21.12 -33.60
CA GLU A 53 -2.66 21.77 -32.61
C GLU A 53 -3.45 22.07 -31.31
N GLN A 54 -4.68 22.58 -31.43
CA GLN A 54 -5.53 22.90 -30.29
C GLN A 54 -5.91 21.63 -29.51
N VAL A 55 -6.32 20.56 -30.19
CA VAL A 55 -6.65 19.28 -29.53
C VAL A 55 -5.42 18.68 -28.86
N ALA A 56 -4.25 18.73 -29.47
CA ALA A 56 -2.99 18.27 -28.89
C ALA A 56 -2.63 19.05 -27.61
N LYS A 57 -2.79 20.37 -27.64
CA LYS A 57 -2.56 21.22 -26.45
C LYS A 57 -3.54 20.90 -25.32
N LEU A 58 -4.82 20.76 -25.63
CA LEU A 58 -5.84 20.39 -24.64
C LEU A 58 -5.56 19.00 -24.00
N ALA A 59 -5.07 18.04 -24.81
CA ALA A 59 -4.67 16.73 -24.31
C ALA A 59 -3.50 16.83 -23.33
N GLN A 60 -2.48 17.64 -23.63
CA GLN A 60 -1.34 17.88 -22.74
C GLN A 60 -1.79 18.55 -21.42
N GLU A 61 -2.68 19.51 -21.48
CA GLU A 61 -3.22 20.19 -20.29
C GLU A 61 -4.02 19.23 -19.42
N ARG A 62 -4.86 18.36 -20.02
CA ARG A 62 -5.57 17.29 -19.33
C ARG A 62 -4.60 16.36 -18.60
N ASP A 63 -3.59 15.86 -19.34
CA ASP A 63 -2.64 14.88 -18.80
C ASP A 63 -1.79 15.50 -17.67
N ALA A 64 -1.40 16.75 -17.78
CA ALA A 64 -0.71 17.48 -16.72
C ALA A 64 -1.58 17.64 -15.46
N LYS A 65 -2.89 17.92 -15.60
CA LYS A 65 -3.84 18.01 -14.49
C LYS A 65 -4.03 16.65 -13.81
N ILE A 66 -4.13 15.57 -14.60
CA ILE A 66 -4.24 14.20 -14.09
C ILE A 66 -3.00 13.82 -13.29
N GLU A 67 -1.80 14.02 -13.86
CA GLU A 67 -0.55 13.70 -13.16
C GLU A 67 -0.36 14.55 -11.91
N GLY A 68 -0.69 15.84 -11.92
CA GLY A 68 -0.66 16.69 -10.74
C GLY A 68 -1.65 16.29 -9.65
N ALA A 69 -2.76 15.64 -10.02
CA ALA A 69 -3.69 15.08 -9.02
C ALA A 69 -3.14 13.80 -8.41
N LEU A 70 -2.50 12.94 -9.21
CA LEU A 70 -1.93 11.66 -8.77
C LEU A 70 -0.65 11.82 -7.95
N SER A 71 0.18 12.83 -8.25
CA SER A 71 1.45 13.09 -7.55
C SER A 71 1.25 13.32 -6.05
N ARG A 72 0.07 13.78 -5.62
CA ARG A 72 -0.24 13.94 -4.19
C ARG A 72 -0.27 12.63 -3.42
N ILE A 73 -0.62 11.54 -4.07
CA ILE A 73 -0.57 10.19 -3.48
C ILE A 73 0.89 9.75 -3.34
N ASP A 74 1.69 10.02 -4.38
CA ASP A 74 3.11 9.68 -4.40
C ASP A 74 3.90 10.49 -3.34
N GLU A 75 3.55 11.76 -3.12
CA GLU A 75 4.12 12.59 -2.05
C GLU A 75 3.88 11.98 -0.66
N VAL A 76 2.66 11.51 -0.38
CA VAL A 76 2.34 10.83 0.89
C VAL A 76 3.16 9.55 1.06
N ALA A 77 3.35 8.78 -0.03
CA ALA A 77 4.15 7.57 0.00
C ALA A 77 5.64 7.87 0.27
N ALA A 78 6.17 8.92 -0.34
CA ALA A 78 7.55 9.36 -0.12
C ALA A 78 7.78 9.86 1.32
N GLU A 79 6.82 10.65 1.87
CA GLU A 79 6.88 11.09 3.27
C GLU A 79 6.93 9.89 4.23
N TYR A 80 6.02 8.91 4.05
CA TYR A 80 5.99 7.72 4.88
C TYR A 80 7.28 6.90 4.77
N SER A 81 7.77 6.68 3.55
CA SER A 81 9.02 5.97 3.31
C SER A 81 10.20 6.64 4.01
N THR A 82 10.28 7.97 3.95
CA THR A 82 11.33 8.74 4.64
C THR A 82 11.25 8.56 6.16
N GLU A 83 10.05 8.61 6.73
CA GLU A 83 9.86 8.41 8.17
C GLU A 83 10.24 6.99 8.60
N MET A 84 9.89 5.98 7.81
CA MET A 84 10.28 4.60 8.07
C MET A 84 11.80 4.38 7.93
N GLN A 85 12.46 5.05 6.99
CA GLN A 85 13.92 5.01 6.89
C GLN A 85 14.62 5.62 8.13
N GLU A 86 14.07 6.71 8.65
CA GLU A 86 14.59 7.32 9.89
C GLU A 86 14.41 6.39 11.09
N LEU A 87 13.24 5.74 11.22
CA LEU A 87 12.97 4.77 12.28
C LEU A 87 13.85 3.52 12.17
N GLY A 88 14.17 3.10 10.95
CA GLY A 88 15.01 1.93 10.67
C GLY A 88 16.52 2.17 10.80
N ARG A 89 16.96 3.38 11.16
CA ARG A 89 18.39 3.66 11.36
C ARG A 89 18.96 2.80 12.48
N LEU A 90 20.13 2.25 12.23
CA LEU A 90 20.85 1.45 13.22
C LEU A 90 21.27 2.33 14.39
N ASP A 91 20.81 1.94 15.58
CA ASP A 91 21.17 2.56 16.84
C ASP A 91 21.82 1.49 17.75
N GLY A 92 23.14 1.58 17.89
CA GLY A 92 23.91 0.61 18.68
C GLY A 92 23.51 0.57 20.17
N THR A 93 22.88 1.64 20.69
CA THR A 93 22.41 1.69 22.09
C THR A 93 21.20 0.79 22.32
N LYS A 94 20.50 0.40 21.25
CA LYS A 94 19.34 -0.51 21.28
C LYS A 94 19.72 -1.99 21.16
N ILE A 95 21.03 -2.29 21.09
CA ILE A 95 21.52 -3.67 21.01
C ILE A 95 21.67 -4.21 22.43
N ASP A 96 20.93 -5.29 22.73
CA ASP A 96 21.04 -6.01 23.99
C ASP A 96 22.26 -6.92 24.00
N SER A 97 23.24 -6.62 24.86
CA SER A 97 24.49 -7.36 24.94
C SER A 97 24.30 -8.79 25.47
N GLY A 98 23.33 -9.02 26.36
CA GLY A 98 23.04 -10.34 26.92
C GLY A 98 22.50 -11.27 25.85
N THR A 99 21.51 -10.81 25.08
CA THR A 99 20.96 -11.57 23.95
C THR A 99 22.00 -11.79 22.85
N MET A 100 22.87 -10.80 22.59
CA MET A 100 23.94 -10.99 21.62
C MET A 100 24.97 -12.03 22.09
N ALA A 101 25.30 -12.09 23.39
CA ALA A 101 26.14 -13.14 23.94
C ALA A 101 25.49 -14.53 23.80
N LEU A 102 24.18 -14.65 24.06
CA LEU A 102 23.43 -15.86 23.83
C LEU A 102 23.47 -16.32 22.37
N LEU A 103 23.18 -15.41 21.42
CA LEU A 103 23.21 -15.70 19.99
C LEU A 103 24.60 -16.10 19.47
N ASN A 104 25.67 -15.67 20.12
CA ASN A 104 27.05 -15.97 19.76
C ASN A 104 27.62 -17.16 20.52
N SER A 105 26.91 -17.72 21.51
CA SER A 105 27.37 -18.85 22.32
C SER A 105 27.43 -20.20 21.58
N GLY A 106 26.86 -20.27 20.38
CA GLY A 106 26.73 -21.53 19.64
C GLY A 106 25.60 -22.44 20.12
N LEU A 107 24.78 -21.99 21.10
CA LEU A 107 23.60 -22.69 21.56
C LEU A 107 22.58 -22.81 20.42
N GLN A 108 22.03 -24.01 20.22
CA GLN A 108 20.92 -24.20 19.27
C GLN A 108 19.61 -23.80 19.93
N LEU A 109 19.02 -22.71 19.45
CA LEU A 109 17.72 -22.22 19.92
C LEU A 109 16.58 -22.98 19.24
N THR A 110 15.57 -23.35 20.03
CA THR A 110 14.32 -23.93 19.52
C THR A 110 13.43 -22.86 18.88
N ASN A 111 12.36 -23.26 18.19
CA ASN A 111 11.40 -22.28 17.64
C ASN A 111 10.68 -21.50 18.76
N GLU A 112 10.46 -22.15 19.90
CA GLU A 112 9.88 -21.51 21.10
C GLU A 112 10.81 -20.42 21.64
N ASP A 113 12.13 -20.68 21.74
CA ASP A 113 13.12 -19.69 22.18
C ASP A 113 13.16 -18.50 21.22
N TRP A 114 13.16 -18.77 19.90
CA TRP A 114 13.11 -17.72 18.90
C TRP A 114 11.84 -16.87 18.95
N GLN A 115 10.69 -17.51 19.22
CA GLN A 115 9.41 -16.80 19.35
C GLN A 115 9.39 -15.93 20.63
N GLU A 116 9.96 -16.40 21.72
CA GLU A 116 10.09 -15.63 22.96
C GLU A 116 10.99 -14.40 22.76
N LEU A 117 12.14 -14.57 22.09
CA LEU A 117 13.01 -13.46 21.73
C LEU A 117 12.30 -12.47 20.80
N ALA A 118 11.58 -12.95 19.79
CA ALA A 118 10.83 -12.09 18.86
C ALA A 118 9.77 -11.27 19.60
N ASN A 119 9.07 -11.85 20.57
CA ASN A 119 8.06 -11.17 21.39
C ASN A 119 8.70 -10.13 22.34
N THR A 120 9.84 -10.48 22.93
CA THR A 120 10.59 -9.59 23.84
C THR A 120 11.07 -8.32 23.15
N TYR A 121 11.51 -8.43 21.89
CA TYR A 121 12.06 -7.32 21.14
C TYR A 121 11.14 -6.77 20.04
N LYS A 122 9.84 -7.05 20.10
CA LYS A 122 8.87 -6.60 19.08
C LYS A 122 8.90 -5.08 18.80
N ASP A 123 9.19 -4.27 19.83
CA ASP A 123 9.25 -2.82 19.77
C ASP A 123 10.68 -2.26 19.56
N ASN A 124 11.66 -3.16 19.44
CA ASN A 124 13.04 -2.81 19.18
C ASN A 124 13.48 -3.25 17.77
N TYR A 125 13.31 -2.38 16.80
CA TYR A 125 13.57 -2.70 15.38
C TYR A 125 15.02 -3.17 15.11
N VAL A 126 16.00 -2.70 15.88
CA VAL A 126 17.40 -3.12 15.72
C VAL A 126 17.56 -4.57 16.13
N MET A 127 17.04 -4.94 17.30
CA MET A 127 17.07 -6.32 17.78
C MET A 127 16.21 -7.23 16.91
N THR A 128 15.00 -6.81 16.55
CA THR A 128 14.13 -7.56 15.63
C THR A 128 14.82 -7.88 14.31
N ARG A 129 15.55 -6.92 13.74
CA ARG A 129 16.33 -7.14 12.50
C ARG A 129 17.43 -8.17 12.72
N ILE A 130 18.22 -8.03 13.78
CA ILE A 130 19.32 -8.96 14.12
C ILE A 130 18.75 -10.37 14.31
N LEU A 131 17.69 -10.52 15.09
CA LEU A 131 17.05 -11.81 15.37
C LEU A 131 16.52 -12.45 14.09
N ARG A 132 15.84 -11.68 13.24
CA ARG A 132 15.30 -12.16 11.95
C ARG A 132 16.41 -12.63 11.02
N GLU A 133 17.51 -11.86 10.90
CA GLU A 133 18.66 -12.25 10.08
C GLU A 133 19.34 -13.52 10.61
N ARG A 134 19.53 -13.62 11.94
CA ARG A 134 20.13 -14.80 12.58
C ARG A 134 19.25 -16.04 12.47
N TYR A 135 17.96 -15.92 12.67
CA TYR A 135 17.01 -17.02 12.50
C TYR A 135 17.04 -17.55 11.07
N ASN A 136 16.99 -16.67 10.08
CA ASN A 136 17.03 -17.05 8.67
C ASN A 136 18.35 -17.72 8.28
N ALA A 137 19.49 -17.27 8.87
CA ALA A 137 20.80 -17.88 8.62
C ALA A 137 20.94 -19.29 9.24
N ASN A 138 20.32 -19.51 10.40
CA ASN A 138 20.38 -20.76 11.14
C ASN A 138 19.25 -21.74 10.80
N ARG A 139 18.26 -21.30 10.06
CA ARG A 139 17.15 -22.15 9.63
C ARG A 139 17.68 -23.27 8.74
N PRO A 140 17.44 -24.56 9.08
CA PRO A 140 17.81 -25.64 8.18
C PRO A 140 17.16 -25.36 6.83
N LYS A 141 17.96 -25.39 5.76
CA LYS A 141 17.46 -25.35 4.39
C LYS A 141 16.65 -26.62 4.19
N SER A 142 15.41 -26.62 4.61
CA SER A 142 14.49 -27.70 4.25
C SER A 142 14.38 -27.62 2.73
N ASP A 143 14.62 -28.76 2.08
CA ASP A 143 14.39 -28.91 0.65
C ASP A 143 12.95 -28.51 0.36
N GLU A 144 12.77 -27.24 -0.06
CA GLU A 144 11.44 -26.69 -0.39
C GLU A 144 10.74 -27.50 -1.48
N ASN A 145 11.51 -28.34 -2.20
CA ASN A 145 11.03 -29.22 -3.26
C ASN A 145 10.53 -30.59 -2.76
N SER A 146 10.80 -30.99 -1.52
CA SER A 146 10.43 -32.33 -1.02
C SER A 146 9.13 -32.40 -0.25
N LEU A 147 8.53 -31.24 0.13
CA LEU A 147 7.30 -31.21 0.89
C LEU A 147 6.08 -31.15 -0.06
N THR A 148 5.27 -32.21 -0.04
CA THR A 148 3.95 -32.18 -0.68
C THR A 148 3.06 -31.10 -0.03
N MET A 149 2.10 -30.54 -0.79
CA MET A 149 1.22 -29.46 -0.31
C MET A 149 0.52 -29.80 1.01
N GLY A 150 0.25 -31.08 1.28
CA GLY A 150 -0.34 -31.55 2.55
C GLY A 150 0.63 -31.58 3.74
N GLN A 151 1.94 -31.62 3.48
CA GLN A 151 2.95 -31.57 4.53
C GLN A 151 3.37 -30.14 4.87
N LYS A 152 3.19 -29.19 3.95
CA LYS A 152 3.40 -27.76 4.19
C LYS A 152 2.44 -27.20 5.25
N ASN A 153 1.28 -27.81 5.44
CA ASN A 153 0.25 -27.37 6.38
C ASN A 153 0.28 -28.11 7.74
N LYS A 154 1.17 -29.08 7.95
CA LYS A 154 1.30 -29.80 9.22
C LYS A 154 2.49 -29.28 10.01
N GLY A 155 2.26 -28.25 10.84
CA GLY A 155 3.01 -28.06 12.08
C GLY A 155 4.39 -27.44 12.00
N LEU A 156 4.75 -26.73 10.91
CA LEU A 156 5.89 -25.81 10.97
C LEU A 156 5.41 -24.51 11.62
N THR A 157 5.58 -24.39 12.91
CA THR A 157 5.40 -23.14 13.63
C THR A 157 6.49 -22.18 13.15
N PHE A 158 6.15 -21.31 12.20
CA PHE A 158 7.07 -20.26 11.79
C PHE A 158 7.17 -19.24 12.91
N VAL A 159 8.38 -18.92 13.31
CA VAL A 159 8.62 -17.80 14.23
C VAL A 159 8.16 -16.51 13.56
N GLN A 160 7.32 -15.77 14.26
CA GLN A 160 6.78 -14.51 13.78
C GLN A 160 7.58 -13.36 14.39
N PHE A 161 8.31 -12.65 13.54
CA PHE A 161 9.03 -11.45 13.94
C PHE A 161 8.19 -10.19 13.68
N GLY A 162 8.41 -9.16 14.48
CA GLY A 162 7.84 -7.84 14.24
C GLY A 162 8.18 -7.30 12.85
N GLN A 163 7.30 -6.48 12.29
CA GLN A 163 7.56 -5.84 11.01
C GLN A 163 8.63 -4.75 11.15
N LEU A 164 9.63 -4.84 10.30
CA LEU A 164 10.65 -3.81 10.22
C LEU A 164 10.08 -2.55 9.54
N PRO A 165 10.61 -1.35 9.84
CA PRO A 165 10.20 -0.13 9.16
C PRO A 165 10.27 -0.24 7.62
N GLN A 166 11.24 -0.97 7.10
CA GLN A 166 11.35 -1.23 5.66
C GLN A 166 10.16 -2.05 5.13
N ASP A 167 9.75 -3.12 5.83
CA ASP A 167 8.59 -3.95 5.43
C ASP A 167 7.31 -3.10 5.41
N ARG A 168 7.17 -2.18 6.38
CA ARG A 168 6.04 -1.22 6.45
C ARG A 168 6.06 -0.23 5.30
N ALA A 169 7.24 0.33 4.97
CA ALA A 169 7.39 1.24 3.84
C ALA A 169 7.01 0.57 2.52
N GLU A 170 7.52 -0.65 2.27
CA GLU A 170 7.21 -1.42 1.07
C GLU A 170 5.71 -1.77 0.96
N ASN A 171 5.07 -2.11 2.08
CA ASN A 171 3.63 -2.41 2.12
C ASN A 171 2.80 -1.17 1.79
N PHE A 172 3.15 -0.02 2.39
CA PHE A 172 2.48 1.24 2.10
C PHE A 172 2.69 1.70 0.66
N GLU A 173 3.89 1.55 0.12
CA GLU A 173 4.19 1.89 -1.28
C GLU A 173 3.34 1.05 -2.26
N LYS A 174 3.20 -0.26 -2.00
CA LYS A 174 2.32 -1.14 -2.79
C LYS A 174 0.86 -0.67 -2.72
N PHE A 175 0.40 -0.33 -1.53
CA PHE A 175 -0.94 0.22 -1.33
C PHE A 175 -1.12 1.54 -2.10
N ALA A 176 -0.22 2.51 -1.91
CA ALA A 176 -0.26 3.81 -2.58
C ALA A 176 -0.27 3.68 -4.11
N ARG A 177 0.57 2.80 -4.66
CA ARG A 177 0.59 2.48 -6.10
C ARG A 177 -0.74 1.89 -6.57
N THR A 178 -1.34 1.01 -5.79
CA THR A 178 -2.62 0.38 -6.14
C THR A 178 -3.75 1.41 -6.18
N ILE A 179 -3.88 2.26 -5.15
CA ILE A 179 -4.93 3.30 -5.15
C ILE A 179 -4.69 4.35 -6.24
N ARG A 180 -3.43 4.76 -6.48
CA ARG A 180 -3.05 5.67 -7.57
C ARG A 180 -3.53 5.14 -8.92
N ASN A 181 -3.20 3.90 -9.25
CA ASN A 181 -3.62 3.28 -10.50
C ASN A 181 -5.15 3.20 -10.60
N SER A 182 -5.81 2.86 -9.50
CA SER A 182 -7.27 2.74 -9.45
C SER A 182 -8.00 4.08 -9.65
N CYS A 183 -7.36 5.22 -9.40
CA CYS A 183 -7.92 6.53 -9.68
C CYS A 183 -8.18 6.76 -11.17
N THR A 184 -7.44 6.11 -12.07
CA THR A 184 -7.56 6.28 -13.52
C THR A 184 -8.54 5.31 -14.18
N TYR A 185 -8.97 4.25 -13.47
CA TYR A 185 -9.88 3.26 -14.04
C TYR A 185 -11.27 3.84 -14.29
N SER A 186 -11.84 3.55 -15.46
CA SER A 186 -13.22 3.93 -15.81
C SER A 186 -14.24 3.10 -15.06
N SER A 187 -14.01 1.78 -14.92
CA SER A 187 -14.89 0.85 -14.23
C SER A 187 -14.57 0.73 -12.74
N MET A 188 -15.58 0.42 -11.93
CA MET A 188 -15.39 0.08 -10.53
C MET A 188 -14.68 -1.29 -10.43
N PRO A 189 -13.58 -1.41 -9.67
CA PRO A 189 -13.02 -2.71 -9.36
C PRO A 189 -13.99 -3.56 -8.55
N ARG A 190 -13.90 -4.88 -8.72
CA ARG A 190 -14.73 -5.85 -8.01
C ARG A 190 -13.91 -6.68 -7.05
N ASN A 191 -14.51 -7.10 -5.96
CA ASN A 191 -13.92 -8.08 -5.05
C ASN A 191 -14.70 -9.39 -5.16
N GLY A 192 -14.28 -10.27 -6.08
CA GLY A 192 -14.99 -11.52 -6.36
C GLY A 192 -16.41 -11.26 -6.87
N THR A 193 -17.40 -11.71 -6.11
CA THR A 193 -18.84 -11.58 -6.45
C THR A 193 -19.49 -10.33 -5.84
N VAL A 194 -18.73 -9.52 -5.10
CA VAL A 194 -19.27 -8.35 -4.37
C VAL A 194 -18.80 -7.07 -5.05
N ASP A 195 -19.72 -6.16 -5.28
CA ASP A 195 -19.43 -4.82 -5.78
C ASP A 195 -19.35 -3.83 -4.63
N PHE A 196 -18.40 -2.90 -4.68
CA PHE A 196 -18.31 -1.79 -3.72
C PHE A 196 -19.38 -0.74 -4.02
N ALA A 197 -19.96 -0.13 -2.98
CA ALA A 197 -20.97 0.91 -3.13
C ALA A 197 -20.38 2.17 -3.79
N SER A 198 -19.14 2.49 -3.50
CA SER A 198 -18.43 3.64 -4.06
C SER A 198 -16.93 3.35 -4.28
N ARG A 199 -16.26 4.23 -5.02
CA ARG A 199 -14.80 4.18 -5.18
C ARG A 199 -14.06 4.42 -3.85
N GLN A 200 -14.64 5.20 -2.97
CA GLN A 200 -14.11 5.42 -1.63
C GLN A 200 -14.14 4.13 -0.82
N ASP A 201 -15.22 3.33 -0.89
CA ASP A 201 -15.31 2.04 -0.21
C ASP A 201 -14.23 1.07 -0.69
N TYR A 202 -13.95 1.08 -1.99
CA TYR A 202 -12.83 0.31 -2.53
C TYR A 202 -11.47 0.77 -1.98
N PHE A 203 -11.23 2.07 -1.86
CA PHE A 203 -10.00 2.59 -1.26
C PHE A 203 -9.90 2.26 0.22
N HIS A 204 -10.99 2.33 0.96
CA HIS A 204 -11.08 1.89 2.35
C HIS A 204 -10.76 0.40 2.49
N PHE A 205 -11.33 -0.44 1.63
CA PHE A 205 -11.03 -1.87 1.59
C PHE A 205 -9.54 -2.14 1.38
N LEU A 206 -8.91 -1.47 0.43
CA LEU A 206 -7.47 -1.62 0.18
C LEU A 206 -6.62 -1.17 1.37
N ALA A 207 -6.99 -0.07 2.04
CA ALA A 207 -6.31 0.41 3.22
C ALA A 207 -6.41 -0.60 4.37
N LYS A 208 -7.61 -1.12 4.60
CA LYS A 208 -7.89 -2.14 5.61
C LYS A 208 -7.09 -3.42 5.35
N ASP A 209 -7.16 -3.98 4.14
CA ASP A 209 -6.40 -5.19 3.75
C ASP A 209 -4.90 -5.00 3.96
N SER A 210 -4.37 -3.84 3.60
CA SER A 210 -2.96 -3.52 3.78
C SER A 210 -2.56 -3.39 5.26
N LEU A 211 -3.39 -2.72 6.09
CA LEU A 211 -3.18 -2.58 7.52
C LEU A 211 -3.33 -3.92 8.26
N GLU A 212 -4.29 -4.75 7.87
CA GLU A 212 -4.49 -6.08 8.47
C GLU A 212 -3.28 -7.00 8.30
N ARG A 213 -2.56 -6.88 7.20
CA ARG A 213 -1.30 -7.61 6.99
C ARG A 213 -0.20 -7.21 7.95
N MET A 214 -0.30 -6.02 8.57
CA MET A 214 0.66 -5.52 9.57
C MET A 214 0.23 -5.80 11.00
N LYS A 215 -1.03 -6.19 11.25
CA LYS A 215 -1.61 -6.42 12.58
C LYS A 215 -0.75 -7.25 13.53
N PRO A 216 -0.20 -8.41 13.13
CA PRO A 216 0.53 -9.28 14.06
C PRO A 216 1.78 -8.62 14.65
N PHE A 217 2.23 -7.50 14.11
CA PHE A 217 3.55 -6.92 14.34
C PHE A 217 3.54 -5.41 14.53
N GLY A 218 2.35 -4.82 14.64
CA GLY A 218 2.19 -3.38 14.85
C GLY A 218 2.34 -3.02 16.32
N ASP A 219 3.02 -1.93 16.58
CA ASP A 219 3.07 -1.20 17.85
C ASP A 219 1.85 -0.28 18.02
N GLU A 220 1.01 -0.18 16.98
CA GLU A 220 -0.22 0.60 16.97
C GLU A 220 -1.43 -0.31 17.23
N SER A 221 -2.42 0.22 17.95
CA SER A 221 -3.71 -0.44 18.08
C SER A 221 -4.43 -0.36 16.73
N PHE A 222 -4.75 -1.52 16.15
CA PHE A 222 -5.58 -1.65 14.96
C PHE A 222 -7.06 -1.86 15.29
N ASP A 223 -7.46 -1.63 16.54
CA ASP A 223 -8.83 -1.85 16.99
C ASP A 223 -9.83 -0.90 16.32
N THR A 224 -9.34 0.24 15.81
CA THR A 224 -10.16 1.24 15.14
C THR A 224 -10.18 1.11 13.61
N VAL A 225 -9.44 0.17 13.02
CA VAL A 225 -9.32 0.05 11.55
C VAL A 225 -10.68 -0.08 10.85
N GLU A 226 -11.61 -0.84 11.46
CA GLU A 226 -12.98 -0.96 10.93
C GLU A 226 -13.74 0.36 10.94
N GLN A 227 -13.54 1.18 11.99
CA GLN A 227 -14.18 2.49 12.12
C GLN A 227 -13.49 3.54 11.25
N ASP A 228 -12.17 3.43 11.10
CA ASP A 228 -11.35 4.35 10.33
C ASP A 228 -11.52 4.19 8.81
N PHE A 229 -11.82 2.96 8.37
CA PHE A 229 -12.01 2.61 6.96
C PHE A 229 -13.31 1.81 6.78
N PRO A 230 -14.48 2.44 6.96
CA PRO A 230 -15.76 1.77 6.74
C PRO A 230 -15.91 1.38 5.26
N VAL A 231 -16.43 0.19 4.99
CA VAL A 231 -16.63 -0.34 3.64
C VAL A 231 -18.09 -0.72 3.46
N GLU A 232 -18.74 -0.12 2.48
CA GLU A 232 -20.09 -0.50 2.06
C GLU A 232 -20.03 -1.36 0.80
N TYR A 233 -20.83 -2.42 0.78
CA TYR A 233 -20.95 -3.32 -0.33
C TYR A 233 -22.38 -3.27 -0.90
N VAL A 234 -22.47 -3.33 -2.22
CA VAL A 234 -23.75 -3.54 -2.91
C VAL A 234 -23.89 -5.03 -3.18
N GLN A 235 -25.03 -5.62 -2.77
CA GLN A 235 -25.30 -6.99 -3.16
C GLN A 235 -25.37 -7.06 -4.69
N ALA A 236 -24.52 -7.87 -5.30
CA ALA A 236 -24.58 -8.14 -6.72
C ALA A 236 -25.98 -8.69 -7.04
N LYS A 237 -26.71 -8.03 -7.95
CA LYS A 237 -27.96 -8.58 -8.46
C LYS A 237 -27.62 -9.94 -9.07
N PRO A 238 -28.32 -11.03 -8.71
CA PRO A 238 -28.10 -12.32 -9.34
C PRO A 238 -28.26 -12.15 -10.84
N THR A 239 -27.23 -12.46 -11.60
CA THR A 239 -27.30 -12.51 -13.05
C THR A 239 -28.23 -13.72 -13.38
N ILE A 240 -29.47 -13.45 -13.69
CA ILE A 240 -30.37 -14.47 -14.19
C ILE A 240 -29.88 -14.78 -15.61
N TRP A 241 -29.36 -15.97 -15.80
CA TRP A 241 -29.02 -16.56 -17.10
C TRP A 241 -30.27 -17.17 -17.71
#